data_9c52f048caed6318dddb750c0c8e160c
#
_entry.id   9c52f048caed6318dddb750c0c8e160c
#
_cell.length_a   1.000
_cell.length_b   1.000
_cell.length_c   1.000
_cell.angle_alpha   90.00
_cell.angle_beta   90.00
_cell.angle_gamma   90.00
#
_symmetry.space_group_name_H-M   'P 1'
#
loop_
_entity.id
_entity.type
_entity.pdbx_description
1 polymer ?
#
loop_
_entity_poly.entity_id
_entity_poly.type
_entity_poly.pdbx_seq_one_letter_code
_entity_poly.pdbx_strand_id
1 'polypeptide(L)'
;MESNSPLSPSESAWQTLRMCLEWAQEFGLIFVFCSDVHAKQALFQRANELMRARARPFQRPEAKEATALISRLLPSAINPASAQIEIGMPLWLDLDSHPGDPTWDQARRDFLYRLNERRAAMGREHSLTVVLVFPLDWTKQAAEAAPDLWTIRQPSIFLDTEAVRDRFNSDIPAAPDHPGPDETALPLARAM
;
A
#
# COMPACT_ATOMS: atom_id res chain seq x y z
N MET A 1 21.91 -24.79 11.57
CA MET A 1 20.67 -24.80 10.78
C MET A 1 19.71 -23.83 11.47
N GLU A 2 19.70 -22.58 11.04
CA GLU A 2 18.76 -21.60 11.59
C GLU A 2 17.36 -21.92 11.05
N SER A 3 16.43 -22.19 11.95
CA SER A 3 15.02 -22.39 11.63
C SER A 3 14.47 -21.09 11.06
N ASN A 4 14.29 -21.06 9.75
CA ASN A 4 13.66 -19.96 9.03
C ASN A 4 12.14 -20.00 9.31
N SER A 5 11.75 -19.63 10.54
CA SER A 5 10.33 -19.45 10.87
C SER A 5 9.77 -18.32 10.00
N PRO A 6 8.61 -18.50 9.36
CA PRO A 6 8.00 -17.44 8.58
C PRO A 6 7.75 -16.21 9.48
N LEU A 7 8.09 -15.03 8.96
CA LEU A 7 7.83 -13.78 9.67
C LEU A 7 6.32 -13.62 9.91
N SER A 8 5.96 -13.05 11.05
CA SER A 8 4.56 -12.69 11.27
C SER A 8 4.11 -11.67 10.20
N PRO A 9 2.81 -11.62 9.84
CA PRO A 9 2.30 -10.65 8.87
C PRO A 9 2.70 -9.20 9.18
N SER A 10 2.66 -8.82 10.45
CA SER A 10 3.08 -7.48 10.91
C SER A 10 4.57 -7.24 10.71
N GLU A 11 5.42 -8.25 10.92
CA GLU A 11 6.86 -8.11 10.71
C GLU A 11 7.20 -8.07 9.22
N SER A 12 6.52 -8.85 8.37
CA SER A 12 6.65 -8.78 6.92
C SER A 12 6.26 -7.41 6.38
N ALA A 13 5.13 -6.85 6.85
CA ALA A 13 4.68 -5.51 6.51
C ALA A 13 5.72 -4.44 6.93
N TRP A 14 6.27 -4.56 8.12
CA TRP A 14 7.33 -3.67 8.59
C TRP A 14 8.59 -3.75 7.73
N GLN A 15 9.07 -4.95 7.41
CA GLN A 15 10.28 -5.12 6.58
C GLN A 15 10.08 -4.49 5.18
N THR A 16 8.89 -4.67 4.59
CA THR A 16 8.55 -4.05 3.31
C THR A 16 8.56 -2.52 3.42
N LEU A 17 7.87 -1.96 4.43
CA LEU A 17 7.84 -0.50 4.63
C LEU A 17 9.23 0.06 4.89
N ARG A 18 10.00 -0.60 5.76
CA ARG A 18 11.38 -0.21 6.09
C ARG A 18 12.23 -0.14 4.82
N MET A 19 12.18 -1.17 3.99
CA MET A 19 12.93 -1.20 2.74
C MET A 19 12.53 -0.04 1.81
N CYS A 20 11.24 0.24 1.67
CA CYS A 20 10.76 1.38 0.89
C CYS A 20 11.28 2.71 1.45
N LEU A 21 11.27 2.90 2.78
CA LEU A 21 11.75 4.12 3.42
C LEU A 21 13.27 4.27 3.37
N GLU A 22 14.02 3.18 3.41
CA GLU A 22 15.47 3.19 3.35
C GLU A 22 16.02 3.47 1.95
N TRP A 23 15.31 3.02 0.92
CA TRP A 23 15.74 3.16 -0.48
C TRP A 23 15.08 4.33 -1.22
N ALA A 24 14.14 5.02 -0.60
CA ALA A 24 13.52 6.21 -1.18
C ALA A 24 14.54 7.35 -1.28
N GLN A 25 15.20 7.47 -2.43
CA GLN A 25 16.07 8.60 -2.78
C GLN A 25 15.30 9.76 -3.43
N GLU A 26 14.13 9.45 -4.00
CA GLU A 26 13.24 10.35 -4.70
C GLU A 26 11.81 10.25 -4.14
N PHE A 27 10.82 10.72 -4.92
CA PHE A 27 9.42 10.57 -4.58
C PHE A 27 9.04 9.08 -4.43
N GLY A 28 8.50 8.73 -3.26
CA GLY A 28 7.98 7.40 -2.96
C GLY A 28 6.49 7.45 -2.59
N LEU A 29 5.67 6.63 -3.23
CA LEU A 29 4.25 6.47 -2.91
C LEU A 29 3.99 5.05 -2.41
N ILE A 30 3.52 4.94 -1.17
CA ILE A 30 3.28 3.66 -0.50
C ILE A 30 1.81 3.57 -0.13
N PHE A 31 1.15 2.48 -0.53
CA PHE A 31 -0.21 2.17 -0.11
C PHE A 31 -0.19 1.13 1.00
N VAL A 32 -0.87 1.44 2.09
CA VAL A 32 -1.07 0.53 3.23
C VAL A 32 -2.56 0.24 3.33
N PHE A 33 -2.93 -1.03 3.31
CA PHE A 33 -4.31 -1.50 3.49
C PHE A 33 -4.42 -2.18 4.85
N CYS A 34 -5.33 -1.68 5.69
CA CYS A 34 -5.39 -2.10 7.08
C CYS A 34 -6.83 -2.24 7.58
N SER A 35 -7.06 -3.28 8.38
CA SER A 35 -8.29 -3.47 9.16
C SER A 35 -8.07 -3.34 10.67
N ASP A 36 -6.81 -3.37 11.12
CA ASP A 36 -6.44 -3.35 12.54
C ASP A 36 -5.77 -2.03 12.93
N VAL A 37 -6.47 -1.24 13.74
CA VAL A 37 -5.99 0.07 14.23
C VAL A 37 -4.70 -0.07 15.07
N HIS A 38 -4.55 -1.14 15.84
CA HIS A 38 -3.36 -1.35 16.67
C HIS A 38 -2.15 -1.71 15.82
N ALA A 39 -2.32 -2.60 14.83
CA ALA A 39 -1.27 -2.94 13.87
C ALA A 39 -0.84 -1.71 13.07
N LYS A 40 -1.79 -0.89 12.60
CA LYS A 40 -1.50 0.39 11.94
C LYS A 40 -0.68 1.32 12.83
N GLN A 41 -1.11 1.51 14.07
CA GLN A 41 -0.42 2.42 14.99
C GLN A 41 1.00 1.92 15.31
N ALA A 42 1.19 0.63 15.50
CA ALA A 42 2.51 0.04 15.72
C ALA A 42 3.42 0.22 14.49
N LEU A 43 2.90 0.01 13.28
CA LEU A 43 3.63 0.24 12.03
C LEU A 43 4.04 1.70 11.90
N PHE A 44 3.12 2.64 12.16
CA PHE A 44 3.39 4.08 12.14
C PHE A 44 4.49 4.46 13.14
N GLN A 45 4.42 3.97 14.39
CA GLN A 45 5.42 4.28 15.41
C GLN A 45 6.81 3.83 14.98
N ARG A 46 6.96 2.59 14.51
CA ARG A 46 8.24 2.05 14.01
C ARG A 46 8.78 2.87 12.83
N ALA A 47 7.92 3.22 11.88
CA ALA A 47 8.28 4.03 10.72
C ALA A 47 8.73 5.44 11.14
N ASN A 48 8.00 6.06 12.06
CA ASN A 48 8.31 7.40 12.55
C ASN A 48 9.61 7.44 13.38
N GLU A 49 9.89 6.40 14.18
CA GLU A 49 11.16 6.25 14.90
C GLU A 49 12.33 6.15 13.91
N LEU A 50 12.21 5.31 12.88
CA LEU A 50 13.22 5.19 11.83
C LEU A 50 13.50 6.53 11.15
N MET A 51 12.44 7.28 10.81
CA MET A 51 12.57 8.57 10.11
C MET A 51 13.04 9.69 11.06
N ARG A 52 12.69 9.66 12.35
CA ARG A 52 13.24 10.55 13.38
C ARG A 52 14.74 10.39 13.56
N ALA A 53 15.25 9.15 13.54
CA ALA A 53 16.67 8.87 13.60
C ALA A 53 17.46 9.49 12.42
N ARG A 54 16.75 9.82 11.32
CA ARG A 54 17.28 10.51 10.14
C ARG A 54 16.96 12.00 10.11
N ALA A 55 16.49 12.57 11.22
CA ALA A 55 16.01 13.95 11.34
C ALA A 55 14.87 14.31 10.36
N ARG A 56 14.06 13.34 9.95
CA ARG A 56 12.93 13.50 9.00
C ARG A 56 11.66 12.81 9.52
N PRO A 57 11.10 13.24 10.67
CA PRO A 57 9.89 12.61 11.22
C PRO A 57 8.72 12.72 10.25
N PHE A 58 7.81 11.74 10.31
CA PHE A 58 6.57 11.82 9.56
C PHE A 58 5.70 12.98 10.04
N GLN A 59 5.16 13.74 9.10
CA GLN A 59 4.04 14.63 9.34
C GLN A 59 2.74 13.86 9.09
N ARG A 60 1.80 13.99 10.04
CA ARG A 60 0.54 13.23 10.03
C ARG A 60 -0.63 14.18 10.25
N PRO A 61 -1.07 14.92 9.22
CA PRO A 61 -2.26 15.74 9.31
C PRO A 61 -3.50 14.86 9.49
N GLU A 62 -4.43 15.31 10.33
CA GLU A 62 -5.64 14.56 10.67
C GLU A 62 -6.84 15.06 9.86
N ALA A 63 -7.70 14.11 9.44
CA ALA A 63 -9.04 14.39 8.92
C ALA A 63 -10.07 13.90 9.95
N LYS A 64 -10.81 14.84 10.54
CA LYS A 64 -11.87 14.53 11.52
C LYS A 64 -13.24 14.32 10.87
N GLU A 65 -13.37 14.70 9.61
CA GLU A 65 -14.58 14.60 8.79
C GLU A 65 -14.21 14.27 7.35
N ALA A 66 -15.12 13.69 6.59
CA ALA A 66 -14.87 13.26 5.22
C ALA A 66 -14.40 14.39 4.30
N THR A 67 -14.95 15.61 4.48
CA THR A 67 -14.57 16.81 3.72
C THR A 67 -13.12 17.21 3.93
N ALA A 68 -12.53 16.88 5.08
CA ALA A 68 -11.13 17.15 5.39
C ALA A 68 -10.15 16.31 4.56
N LEU A 69 -10.57 15.20 3.95
CA LEU A 69 -9.75 14.47 2.99
C LEU A 69 -9.39 15.37 1.81
N ILE A 70 -10.34 16.16 1.32
CA ILE A 70 -10.15 17.05 0.18
C ILE A 70 -9.60 18.41 0.61
N SER A 71 -10.12 18.98 1.71
CA SER A 71 -9.76 20.34 2.12
C SER A 71 -8.43 20.44 2.86
N ARG A 72 -7.96 19.34 3.46
CA ARG A 72 -6.75 19.33 4.29
C ARG A 72 -5.72 18.31 3.83
N LEU A 73 -6.08 17.01 3.68
CA LEU A 73 -5.09 15.99 3.34
C LEU A 73 -4.61 16.09 1.89
N LEU A 74 -5.50 16.40 0.95
CA LEU A 74 -5.10 16.55 -0.44
C LEU A 74 -4.10 17.70 -0.65
N PRO A 75 -4.32 18.94 -0.13
CA PRO A 75 -3.31 19.98 -0.19
C PRO A 75 -1.98 19.58 0.45
N SER A 76 -2.00 18.85 1.56
CA SER A 76 -0.77 18.35 2.20
C SER A 76 0.07 17.47 1.26
N ALA A 77 -0.59 16.69 0.39
CA ALA A 77 0.08 15.81 -0.55
C ALA A 77 0.54 16.51 -1.84
N ILE A 78 -0.21 17.52 -2.33
CA ILE A 78 0.06 18.17 -3.63
C ILE A 78 0.74 19.53 -3.54
N ASN A 79 0.60 20.22 -2.41
CA ASN A 79 1.19 21.54 -2.15
C ASN A 79 1.46 21.73 -0.65
N PRO A 80 2.49 21.04 -0.10
CA PRO A 80 2.81 21.06 1.33
C PRO A 80 2.99 22.48 1.88
N ALA A 81 3.60 23.37 1.13
CA ALA A 81 3.82 24.75 1.57
C ALA A 81 2.51 25.48 1.87
N SER A 82 1.46 25.28 1.08
CA SER A 82 0.15 25.88 1.31
C SER A 82 -0.58 25.23 2.50
N ALA A 83 -0.26 23.99 2.82
CA ALA A 83 -0.86 23.23 3.91
C ALA A 83 -0.07 23.37 5.24
N GLN A 84 0.96 24.23 5.29
CA GLN A 84 1.86 24.40 6.43
C GLN A 84 2.59 23.09 6.80
N ILE A 85 2.85 22.27 5.81
CA ILE A 85 3.63 21.05 5.91
C ILE A 85 5.09 21.40 5.62
N GLU A 86 6.00 20.93 6.42
CA GLU A 86 7.43 21.17 6.24
C GLU A 86 7.94 20.43 4.99
N ILE A 87 8.51 21.17 4.06
CA ILE A 87 9.02 20.62 2.80
C ILE A 87 10.17 19.65 3.08
N GLY A 88 10.15 18.50 2.41
CA GLY A 88 11.18 17.47 2.57
C GLY A 88 10.89 16.44 3.67
N MET A 89 9.84 16.62 4.47
CA MET A 89 9.41 15.64 5.48
C MET A 89 8.42 14.63 4.88
N PRO A 90 8.51 13.33 5.23
CA PRO A 90 7.57 12.33 4.75
C PRO A 90 6.18 12.54 5.32
N LEU A 91 5.16 12.15 4.56
CA LEU A 91 3.76 12.26 4.93
C LEU A 91 3.14 10.90 5.24
N TRP A 92 2.34 10.88 6.31
CA TRP A 92 1.47 9.76 6.63
C TRP A 92 0.03 10.23 6.65
N LEU A 93 -0.78 9.76 5.69
CA LEU A 93 -2.16 10.19 5.49
C LEU A 93 -3.12 9.04 5.80
N ASP A 94 -3.90 9.19 6.88
CA ASP A 94 -4.92 8.23 7.27
C ASP A 94 -6.22 8.48 6.50
N LEU A 95 -6.52 7.60 5.57
CA LEU A 95 -7.75 7.58 4.78
C LEU A 95 -8.66 6.41 5.22
N ASP A 96 -8.28 5.66 6.24
CA ASP A 96 -8.98 4.45 6.70
C ASP A 96 -10.08 4.71 7.74
N SER A 97 -10.34 5.97 8.10
CA SER A 97 -11.43 6.34 9.02
C SER A 97 -12.79 5.96 8.46
N HIS A 98 -13.70 5.48 9.32
CA HIS A 98 -15.09 5.15 8.97
C HIS A 98 -15.20 4.23 7.73
N PRO A 99 -14.66 2.99 7.78
CA PRO A 99 -14.77 2.04 6.69
C PRO A 99 -16.25 1.70 6.43
N GLY A 100 -16.65 1.66 5.16
CA GLY A 100 -18.02 1.36 4.74
C GLY A 100 -19.01 2.53 4.87
N ASP A 101 -18.59 3.70 5.34
CA ASP A 101 -19.44 4.91 5.30
C ASP A 101 -19.43 5.50 3.89
N PRO A 102 -20.61 5.63 3.23
CA PRO A 102 -20.69 6.10 1.85
C PRO A 102 -20.11 7.51 1.64
N THR A 103 -20.21 8.40 2.62
CA THR A 103 -19.69 9.77 2.56
C THR A 103 -18.16 9.75 2.57
N TRP A 104 -17.57 8.94 3.45
CA TRP A 104 -16.13 8.76 3.50
C TRP A 104 -15.61 8.02 2.27
N ASP A 105 -16.34 7.03 1.78
CA ASP A 105 -15.98 6.29 0.58
C ASP A 105 -15.99 7.19 -0.66
N GLN A 106 -16.96 8.10 -0.77
CA GLN A 106 -16.98 9.08 -1.85
C GLN A 106 -15.80 10.06 -1.71
N ALA A 107 -15.52 10.56 -0.52
CA ALA A 107 -14.40 11.46 -0.28
C ALA A 107 -13.03 10.80 -0.57
N ARG A 108 -12.85 9.50 -0.29
CA ARG A 108 -11.66 8.73 -0.68
C ARG A 108 -11.50 8.64 -2.19
N ARG A 109 -12.59 8.34 -2.92
CA ARG A 109 -12.58 8.31 -4.40
C ARG A 109 -12.17 9.66 -4.97
N ASP A 110 -12.80 10.74 -4.48
CA ASP A 110 -12.51 12.11 -4.93
C ASP A 110 -11.06 12.51 -4.60
N PHE A 111 -10.55 12.12 -3.42
CA PHE A 111 -9.16 12.33 -3.04
C PHE A 111 -8.21 11.64 -4.01
N LEU A 112 -8.40 10.34 -4.25
CA LEU A 112 -7.55 9.57 -5.15
C LEU A 112 -7.61 10.07 -6.58
N TYR A 113 -8.80 10.38 -7.10
CA TYR A 113 -8.97 10.94 -8.43
C TYR A 113 -8.18 12.24 -8.61
N ARG A 114 -8.35 13.21 -7.70
CA ARG A 114 -7.63 14.48 -7.76
C ARG A 114 -6.13 14.33 -7.54
N LEU A 115 -5.71 13.40 -6.69
CA LEU A 115 -4.30 13.09 -6.48
C LEU A 115 -3.69 12.49 -7.76
N ASN A 116 -4.43 11.60 -8.44
CA ASN A 116 -4.01 11.01 -9.71
C ASN A 116 -3.82 12.05 -10.82
N GLU A 117 -4.73 13.04 -10.92
CA GLU A 117 -4.58 14.16 -11.86
C GLU A 117 -3.34 15.01 -11.57
N ARG A 118 -2.91 15.09 -10.31
CA ARG A 118 -1.77 15.91 -9.86
C ARG A 118 -0.47 15.13 -9.69
N ARG A 119 -0.42 13.86 -10.06
CA ARG A 119 0.76 12.99 -9.86
C ARG A 119 2.06 13.58 -10.40
N ALA A 120 2.01 14.26 -11.55
CA ALA A 120 3.18 14.88 -12.16
C ALA A 120 3.75 16.05 -11.34
N ALA A 121 2.90 16.75 -10.56
CA ALA A 121 3.35 17.78 -9.63
C ALA A 121 4.03 17.16 -8.42
N MET A 122 3.47 16.06 -7.86
CA MET A 122 4.05 15.37 -6.72
C MET A 122 5.50 14.92 -6.97
N GLY A 123 5.79 14.33 -8.13
CA GLY A 123 7.13 13.85 -8.46
C GLY A 123 8.15 14.97 -8.68
N ARG A 124 7.73 16.19 -9.07
CA ARG A 124 8.62 17.31 -9.33
C ARG A 124 8.86 18.20 -8.12
N GLU A 125 7.83 18.39 -7.32
CA GLU A 125 7.87 19.33 -6.19
C GLU A 125 8.31 18.68 -4.89
N HIS A 126 8.26 17.36 -4.83
CA HIS A 126 8.49 16.62 -3.59
C HIS A 126 9.44 15.45 -3.79
N SER A 127 10.63 15.56 -3.23
CA SER A 127 11.45 14.40 -2.86
C SER A 127 10.86 13.73 -1.60
N LEU A 128 9.55 13.45 -1.61
CA LEU A 128 8.79 13.04 -0.43
C LEU A 128 8.32 11.59 -0.55
N THR A 129 8.44 10.88 0.55
CA THR A 129 7.68 9.63 0.73
C THR A 129 6.30 9.96 1.26
N VAL A 130 5.26 9.53 0.55
CA VAL A 130 3.87 9.66 0.96
C VAL A 130 3.31 8.27 1.23
N VAL A 131 2.86 8.03 2.45
CA VAL A 131 2.17 6.81 2.86
C VAL A 131 0.67 7.12 2.92
N LEU A 132 -0.13 6.39 2.13
CA LEU A 132 -1.58 6.47 2.12
C LEU A 132 -2.15 5.21 2.77
N VAL A 133 -2.90 5.38 3.86
CA VAL A 133 -3.52 4.27 4.59
C VAL A 133 -5.00 4.18 4.25
N PHE A 134 -5.45 3.01 3.81
CA PHE A 134 -6.81 2.72 3.39
C PHE A 134 -7.42 1.58 4.23
N PRO A 135 -8.77 1.48 4.28
CA PRO A 135 -9.42 0.26 4.74
C PRO A 135 -8.95 -0.94 3.90
N LEU A 136 -8.90 -2.12 4.50
CA LEU A 136 -8.36 -3.32 3.86
C LEU A 136 -9.09 -3.71 2.57
N ASP A 137 -10.40 -3.52 2.54
CA ASP A 137 -11.30 -3.83 1.41
C ASP A 137 -11.21 -2.79 0.27
N TRP A 138 -10.39 -1.74 0.42
CA TRP A 138 -10.28 -0.66 -0.56
C TRP A 138 -9.29 -0.90 -1.69
N THR A 139 -8.64 -2.06 -1.75
CA THR A 139 -7.58 -2.36 -2.73
C THR A 139 -8.05 -2.17 -4.18
N LYS A 140 -9.22 -2.73 -4.52
CA LYS A 140 -9.80 -2.62 -5.87
C LYS A 140 -10.22 -1.19 -6.18
N GLN A 141 -10.93 -0.55 -5.26
CA GLN A 141 -11.40 0.83 -5.39
C GLN A 141 -10.24 1.82 -5.56
N ALA A 142 -9.12 1.61 -4.85
CA ALA A 142 -7.93 2.45 -4.98
C ALA A 142 -7.29 2.31 -6.38
N ALA A 143 -7.19 1.09 -6.91
CA ALA A 143 -6.68 0.85 -8.25
C ALA A 143 -7.57 1.47 -9.35
N GLU A 144 -8.90 1.39 -9.19
CA GLU A 144 -9.87 1.96 -10.13
C GLU A 144 -9.91 3.49 -10.08
N ALA A 145 -9.84 4.09 -8.89
CA ALA A 145 -9.92 5.54 -8.72
C ALA A 145 -8.62 6.27 -9.13
N ALA A 146 -7.48 5.61 -9.05
CA ALA A 146 -6.18 6.22 -9.32
C ALA A 146 -5.23 5.26 -10.08
N PRO A 147 -5.55 4.88 -11.33
CA PRO A 147 -4.81 3.87 -12.08
C PRO A 147 -3.34 4.25 -12.33
N ASP A 148 -3.06 5.51 -12.56
CA ASP A 148 -1.68 5.96 -12.79
C ASP A 148 -0.85 5.94 -11.49
N LEU A 149 -1.43 6.36 -10.37
CA LEU A 149 -0.78 6.24 -9.05
C LEU A 149 -0.58 4.77 -8.68
N TRP A 150 -1.56 3.92 -9.02
CA TRP A 150 -1.46 2.47 -8.81
C TRP A 150 -0.30 1.86 -9.56
N THR A 151 0.02 2.35 -10.76
CA THR A 151 1.13 1.87 -11.59
C THR A 151 2.51 2.30 -11.05
N ILE A 152 2.62 3.51 -10.52
CA ILE A 152 3.91 4.06 -10.04
C ILE A 152 4.19 3.83 -8.57
N ARG A 153 3.22 3.26 -7.81
CA ARG A 153 3.40 3.00 -6.38
C ARG A 153 4.50 1.98 -6.13
N GLN A 154 5.10 2.09 -4.97
CA GLN A 154 5.92 1.04 -4.39
C GLN A 154 5.03 -0.17 -4.00
N PRO A 155 5.59 -1.31 -3.60
CA PRO A 155 4.80 -2.47 -3.17
C PRO A 155 3.72 -2.07 -2.16
N SER A 156 2.48 -2.54 -2.36
CA SER A 156 1.40 -2.36 -1.39
C SER A 156 1.66 -3.19 -0.15
N ILE A 157 1.31 -2.64 1.01
CA ILE A 157 1.49 -3.26 2.32
C ILE A 157 0.11 -3.60 2.87
N PHE A 158 -0.07 -4.85 3.29
CA PHE A 158 -1.31 -5.34 3.87
C PHE A 158 -1.08 -5.64 5.35
N LEU A 159 -1.83 -4.95 6.22
CA LEU A 159 -1.87 -5.21 7.64
C LEU A 159 -3.16 -5.94 7.94
N ASP A 160 -3.04 -7.25 7.97
CA ASP A 160 -4.14 -8.14 8.26
C ASP A 160 -3.84 -9.02 9.47
N THR A 161 -4.85 -9.26 10.29
CA THR A 161 -4.88 -10.40 11.20
C THR A 161 -5.21 -11.63 10.36
N GLU A 162 -4.60 -12.75 10.61
CA GLU A 162 -4.57 -14.02 9.86
C GLU A 162 -5.86 -14.46 9.13
N ALA A 163 -7.01 -13.91 9.49
CA ALA A 163 -8.32 -14.27 8.95
C ALA A 163 -8.57 -13.92 7.47
N VAL A 164 -7.79 -13.02 6.86
CA VAL A 164 -7.99 -12.59 5.45
C VAL A 164 -7.05 -13.32 4.50
N ARG A 165 -5.95 -13.86 5.01
CA ARG A 165 -5.01 -14.66 4.21
C ARG A 165 -5.69 -15.87 3.56
N ASP A 166 -6.64 -16.48 4.26
CA ASP A 166 -7.39 -17.65 3.77
C ASP A 166 -8.39 -17.28 2.66
N ARG A 167 -8.93 -16.07 2.63
CA ARG A 167 -9.85 -15.63 1.57
C ARG A 167 -9.13 -15.35 0.25
N PHE A 168 -7.95 -14.74 0.27
CA PHE A 168 -7.19 -14.50 -0.96
C PHE A 168 -6.59 -15.78 -1.56
N ASN A 169 -6.28 -16.78 -0.72
CA ASN A 169 -5.81 -18.08 -1.21
C ASN A 169 -6.93 -18.95 -1.78
N SER A 170 -8.20 -18.75 -1.39
CA SER A 170 -9.34 -19.49 -1.92
C SER A 170 -9.85 -18.94 -3.27
N ASP A 171 -9.50 -17.72 -3.64
CA ASP A 171 -9.91 -17.10 -4.91
C ASP A 171 -8.88 -17.27 -6.04
N ILE A 172 -7.75 -17.95 -5.78
CA ILE A 172 -6.83 -18.36 -6.86
C ILE A 172 -7.42 -19.63 -7.47
N PRO A 173 -7.94 -19.59 -8.70
CA PRO A 173 -8.41 -20.80 -9.37
C PRO A 173 -7.24 -21.79 -9.41
N ALA A 174 -7.48 -23.02 -8.97
CA ALA A 174 -6.50 -24.10 -9.07
C ALA A 174 -6.02 -24.17 -10.52
N ALA A 175 -4.69 -24.19 -10.70
CA ALA A 175 -4.13 -24.38 -12.02
C ALA A 175 -4.76 -25.63 -12.65
N PRO A 176 -5.20 -25.55 -13.92
CA PRO A 176 -5.79 -26.72 -14.58
C PRO A 176 -4.77 -27.87 -14.51
N ASP A 177 -5.21 -29.02 -14.02
CA ASP A 177 -4.44 -30.25 -14.05
C ASP A 177 -3.97 -30.48 -15.50
N HIS A 178 -2.69 -30.27 -15.73
CA HIS A 178 -2.08 -30.74 -16.97
C HIS A 178 -2.09 -32.28 -16.94
N PRO A 179 -2.80 -32.96 -17.84
CA PRO A 179 -2.66 -34.39 -17.97
C PRO A 179 -1.19 -34.68 -18.30
N GLY A 180 -0.58 -35.48 -17.45
CA GLY A 180 0.80 -35.94 -17.68
C GLY A 180 0.96 -36.56 -19.05
N PRO A 181 2.16 -36.54 -19.64
CA PRO A 181 2.39 -37.13 -20.93
C PRO A 181 2.04 -38.61 -20.89
N ASP A 182 1.11 -38.98 -21.76
CA ASP A 182 0.62 -40.33 -21.97
C ASP A 182 1.80 -41.22 -22.40
N GLU A 183 2.23 -42.08 -21.49
CA GLU A 183 3.29 -43.08 -21.72
C GLU A 183 2.69 -44.22 -22.53
N THR A 184 2.30 -43.97 -23.79
CA THR A 184 1.80 -44.96 -24.71
C THR A 184 2.94 -45.43 -25.59
N ALA A 185 3.52 -46.57 -25.15
CA ALA A 185 4.12 -47.66 -25.91
C ALA A 185 4.47 -47.40 -27.39
N LEU A 186 5.75 -47.33 -27.67
CA LEU A 186 6.29 -47.66 -29.00
C LEU A 186 6.35 -49.18 -29.19
N PRO A 187 5.76 -49.77 -30.23
CA PRO A 187 6.02 -51.14 -30.57
C PRO A 187 7.33 -51.25 -31.31
N LEU A 188 8.17 -52.17 -30.85
CA LEU A 188 9.34 -52.72 -31.52
C LEU A 188 8.91 -53.29 -32.89
N ALA A 189 9.33 -52.68 -33.99
CA ALA A 189 9.37 -53.34 -35.30
C ALA A 189 10.74 -53.95 -35.54
N ARG A 190 10.80 -55.27 -35.44
CA ARG A 190 11.81 -56.15 -36.04
C ARG A 190 11.48 -56.32 -37.50
N ALA A 191 12.42 -56.06 -38.38
CA ALA A 191 12.52 -56.72 -39.71
C ALA A 191 13.96 -56.53 -40.24
N MET A 192 14.58 -57.57 -40.40
CA MET A 192 15.28 -58.24 -41.52
C MET A 192 16.29 -57.38 -42.29
#